data_40ea80d1cecfd1074885a8f8e2f925d9
#
_entry.id   40ea80d1cecfd1074885a8f8e2f925d9
#
_cell.length_a   1.000
_cell.length_b   1.000
_cell.length_c   1.000
_cell.angle_alpha   90.00
_cell.angle_beta   90.00
_cell.angle_gamma   90.00
#
_symmetry.space_group_name_H-M   'P 1'
#
loop_
_entity.id
_entity.type
_entity.pdbx_description
1 polymer ?
#
loop_
_entity_poly.entity_id
_entity_poly.type
_entity_poly.pdbx_seq_one_letter_code
_entity_poly.pdbx_strand_id
1 'polypeptide(L)'
;ATPPLVSVCMTTYNHEAYLAQAIESVLAQQTSFGVELVLGDDCSTDSTAAICREYAAKYPGRVRFVTGQRNVGWRANYRRTFEACRGKYVAYCDGDDWWSDPRKLQMQADLLESDTSCGMCYTRASNYYQNTGLTEPDHEEHFTDFDRLLCRLTIANCATLARRDLIARYYAEVRPDEHPEWLTDDAPMWLWFAACSRIRYLPVITAVHRRLPQSVSHSTEYPRRIAFCDSLMDISLWFDARYGARRNRFRILRRRSSVALWVLSWNGSVGEYLARWRRDVAACPRLLFCPEGCGLLVKKILFRRKKQRL
;
A
#
# COMPACT_ATOMS: atom_id res chain seq x y z
N ALA A 1 14.70 -10.46 -28.64
CA ALA A 1 14.97 -9.28 -27.81
C ALA A 1 15.35 -9.73 -26.40
N THR A 2 16.37 -9.13 -25.82
CA THR A 2 16.77 -9.41 -24.43
C THR A 2 15.59 -9.06 -23.49
N PRO A 3 15.25 -9.92 -22.51
CA PRO A 3 14.19 -9.61 -21.57
C PRO A 3 14.53 -8.33 -20.77
N PRO A 4 13.53 -7.54 -20.38
CA PRO A 4 13.76 -6.34 -19.58
C PRO A 4 14.31 -6.73 -18.20
N LEU A 5 15.15 -5.86 -17.61
CA LEU A 5 15.59 -6.05 -16.23
C LEU A 5 14.45 -5.75 -15.24
N VAL A 6 13.67 -4.72 -15.54
CA VAL A 6 12.56 -4.27 -14.69
C VAL A 6 11.26 -4.30 -15.45
N SER A 7 10.23 -4.88 -14.85
CA SER A 7 8.83 -4.70 -15.24
C SER A 7 8.17 -3.71 -14.28
N VAL A 8 7.43 -2.74 -14.81
CA VAL A 8 6.54 -1.90 -14.01
C VAL A 8 5.14 -2.49 -14.09
N CYS A 9 4.62 -2.91 -12.95
CA CYS A 9 3.26 -3.41 -12.77
C CYS A 9 2.36 -2.23 -12.45
N MET A 10 1.51 -1.81 -13.40
CA MET A 10 0.59 -0.69 -13.25
C MET A 10 -0.84 -1.19 -13.37
N THR A 11 -1.57 -1.18 -12.25
CA THR A 11 -2.99 -1.54 -12.24
C THR A 11 -3.86 -0.30 -12.34
N THR A 12 -5.01 -0.43 -13.00
CA THR A 12 -5.92 0.68 -13.20
C THR A 12 -7.38 0.23 -13.27
N TYR A 13 -8.28 1.08 -12.78
CA TYR A 13 -9.72 0.96 -12.94
C TYR A 13 -10.38 2.32 -12.80
N ASN A 14 -10.97 2.81 -13.90
CA ASN A 14 -11.61 4.15 -13.98
C ASN A 14 -10.65 5.29 -13.58
N HIS A 15 -9.46 5.29 -14.15
CA HIS A 15 -8.41 6.29 -13.92
C HIS A 15 -8.14 7.17 -15.16
N GLU A 16 -9.11 7.41 -16.04
CA GLU A 16 -8.93 8.19 -17.27
C GLU A 16 -8.29 9.57 -17.03
N ALA A 17 -8.60 10.20 -15.88
CA ALA A 17 -8.08 11.51 -15.52
C ALA A 17 -6.59 11.51 -15.09
N TYR A 18 -6.02 10.35 -14.76
CA TYR A 18 -4.71 10.24 -14.11
C TYR A 18 -3.72 9.38 -14.88
N LEU A 19 -4.22 8.38 -15.60
CA LEU A 19 -3.44 7.29 -16.18
C LEU A 19 -2.35 7.78 -17.14
N ALA A 20 -2.62 8.79 -17.96
CA ALA A 20 -1.62 9.34 -18.87
C ALA A 20 -0.39 9.88 -18.11
N GLN A 21 -0.59 10.62 -17.01
CA GLN A 21 0.50 11.10 -16.17
C GLN A 21 1.30 9.95 -15.56
N ALA A 22 0.63 8.91 -15.08
CA ALA A 22 1.27 7.73 -14.53
C ALA A 22 2.17 7.04 -15.56
N ILE A 23 1.65 6.76 -16.76
CA ILE A 23 2.36 6.14 -17.88
C ILE A 23 3.58 6.98 -18.30
N GLU A 24 3.39 8.28 -18.53
CA GLU A 24 4.48 9.18 -18.97
C GLU A 24 5.61 9.24 -17.93
N SER A 25 5.29 9.21 -16.62
CA SER A 25 6.28 9.21 -15.56
C SER A 25 7.16 7.96 -15.57
N VAL A 26 6.59 6.81 -15.95
CA VAL A 26 7.32 5.54 -16.12
C VAL A 26 8.13 5.58 -17.41
N LEU A 27 7.58 6.06 -18.51
CA LEU A 27 8.27 6.16 -19.79
C LEU A 27 9.46 7.14 -19.76
N ALA A 28 9.42 8.13 -18.87
CA ALA A 28 10.48 9.10 -18.66
C ALA A 28 11.66 8.55 -17.83
N GLN A 29 11.61 7.33 -17.32
CA GLN A 29 12.70 6.76 -16.54
C GLN A 29 13.98 6.59 -17.36
N GLN A 30 15.09 7.02 -16.78
CA GLN A 30 16.44 6.98 -17.34
C GLN A 30 17.18 5.79 -16.74
N THR A 31 17.39 4.74 -17.54
CA THR A 31 18.03 3.51 -17.10
C THR A 31 19.04 3.02 -18.14
N SER A 32 20.10 2.35 -17.68
CA SER A 32 21.07 1.66 -18.52
C SER A 32 20.60 0.26 -18.97
N PHE A 33 19.39 -0.15 -18.59
CA PHE A 33 18.79 -1.45 -18.86
C PHE A 33 17.39 -1.32 -19.43
N GLY A 34 16.87 -2.42 -19.98
CA GLY A 34 15.51 -2.47 -20.53
C GLY A 34 14.44 -2.43 -19.43
N VAL A 35 13.40 -1.62 -19.65
CA VAL A 35 12.20 -1.51 -18.81
C VAL A 35 10.98 -1.77 -19.66
N GLU A 36 10.07 -2.63 -19.19
CA GLU A 36 8.73 -2.77 -19.73
C GLU A 36 7.68 -2.22 -18.76
N LEU A 37 6.60 -1.67 -19.29
CA LEU A 37 5.41 -1.27 -18.55
C LEU A 37 4.28 -2.25 -18.88
N VAL A 38 3.71 -2.89 -17.85
CA VAL A 38 2.55 -3.78 -17.96
C VAL A 38 1.34 -3.06 -17.36
N LEU A 39 0.41 -2.65 -18.23
CA LEU A 39 -0.85 -1.98 -17.88
C LEU A 39 -1.94 -3.04 -17.66
N GLY A 40 -2.43 -3.18 -16.44
CA GLY A 40 -3.50 -4.08 -16.07
C GLY A 40 -4.81 -3.33 -15.82
N ASP A 41 -5.70 -3.27 -16.79
CA ASP A 41 -7.01 -2.66 -16.66
C ASP A 41 -8.06 -3.66 -16.17
N ASP A 42 -8.79 -3.31 -15.10
CA ASP A 42 -9.84 -4.18 -14.54
C ASP A 42 -11.22 -3.95 -15.19
N CYS A 43 -11.24 -3.90 -16.51
CA CYS A 43 -12.45 -3.69 -17.30
C CYS A 43 -13.13 -2.36 -16.97
N SER A 44 -12.36 -1.26 -17.10
CA SER A 44 -12.84 0.11 -16.86
C SER A 44 -14.03 0.46 -17.74
N THR A 45 -14.91 1.30 -17.22
CA THR A 45 -16.12 1.78 -17.88
C THR A 45 -15.99 3.19 -18.46
N ASP A 46 -14.86 3.86 -18.16
CA ASP A 46 -14.46 5.15 -18.72
C ASP A 46 -13.43 4.99 -19.86
N SER A 47 -12.73 6.05 -20.23
CA SER A 47 -11.72 6.04 -21.30
C SER A 47 -10.40 5.35 -20.93
N THR A 48 -10.25 4.82 -19.71
CA THR A 48 -8.99 4.19 -19.21
C THR A 48 -8.47 3.12 -20.18
N ALA A 49 -9.33 2.18 -20.59
CA ALA A 49 -8.93 1.10 -21.49
C ALA A 49 -8.54 1.60 -22.91
N ALA A 50 -9.11 2.70 -23.36
CA ALA A 50 -8.73 3.33 -24.63
C ALA A 50 -7.32 3.93 -24.53
N ILE A 51 -7.00 4.64 -23.44
CA ILE A 51 -5.67 5.17 -23.14
C ILE A 51 -4.64 4.03 -23.08
N CYS A 52 -4.93 2.93 -22.41
CA CYS A 52 -4.04 1.78 -22.35
C CYS A 52 -3.70 1.23 -23.76
N ARG A 53 -4.71 1.09 -24.63
CA ARG A 53 -4.51 0.62 -26.02
C ARG A 53 -3.66 1.58 -26.83
N GLU A 54 -3.90 2.88 -26.72
CA GLU A 54 -3.13 3.91 -27.40
C GLU A 54 -1.65 3.84 -27.05
N TYR A 55 -1.32 3.80 -25.74
CA TYR A 55 0.08 3.71 -25.30
C TYR A 55 0.73 2.38 -25.69
N ALA A 56 0.01 1.26 -25.64
CA ALA A 56 0.54 -0.03 -26.09
C ALA A 56 0.82 -0.04 -27.61
N ALA A 57 0.00 0.61 -28.41
CA ALA A 57 0.21 0.77 -29.86
C ALA A 57 1.36 1.74 -30.17
N LYS A 58 1.50 2.83 -29.40
CA LYS A 58 2.54 3.84 -29.58
C LYS A 58 3.94 3.35 -29.19
N TYR A 59 4.01 2.46 -28.19
CA TYR A 59 5.29 1.94 -27.66
C TYR A 59 5.36 0.40 -27.71
N PRO A 60 5.31 -0.22 -28.92
CA PRO A 60 5.31 -1.66 -29.06
C PRO A 60 6.57 -2.27 -28.49
N GLY A 61 6.42 -3.35 -27.72
CA GLY A 61 7.54 -4.05 -27.05
C GLY A 61 7.98 -3.41 -25.72
N ARG A 62 7.62 -2.14 -25.45
CA ARG A 62 7.90 -1.45 -24.21
C ARG A 62 6.66 -1.35 -23.30
N VAL A 63 5.48 -1.15 -23.87
CA VAL A 63 4.20 -1.10 -23.15
C VAL A 63 3.36 -2.30 -23.56
N ARG A 64 2.84 -3.01 -22.57
CA ARG A 64 1.95 -4.15 -22.76
C ARG A 64 0.64 -3.91 -22.03
N PHE A 65 -0.45 -4.17 -22.73
CA PHE A 65 -1.80 -4.01 -22.19
C PHE A 65 -2.40 -5.39 -21.85
N VAL A 66 -2.90 -5.52 -20.64
CA VAL A 66 -3.55 -6.74 -20.10
C VAL A 66 -4.91 -6.34 -19.55
N THR A 67 -5.97 -7.01 -19.98
CA THR A 67 -7.32 -6.80 -19.48
C THR A 67 -8.12 -8.10 -19.52
N GLY A 68 -9.31 -8.12 -18.96
CA GLY A 68 -10.24 -9.23 -18.99
C GLY A 68 -11.55 -8.89 -19.66
N GLN A 69 -12.50 -9.85 -19.65
CA GLN A 69 -13.85 -9.66 -20.18
C GLN A 69 -14.81 -9.02 -19.17
N ARG A 70 -14.41 -8.94 -17.88
CA ARG A 70 -15.19 -8.37 -16.77
C ARG A 70 -14.27 -7.84 -15.69
N ASN A 71 -14.80 -6.96 -14.86
CA ASN A 71 -14.14 -6.55 -13.61
C ASN A 71 -14.02 -7.77 -12.68
N VAL A 72 -12.81 -8.04 -12.21
CA VAL A 72 -12.48 -9.17 -11.33
C VAL A 72 -12.04 -8.71 -9.94
N GLY A 73 -11.99 -7.42 -9.73
CA GLY A 73 -11.52 -6.79 -8.50
C GLY A 73 -10.00 -6.54 -8.50
N TRP A 74 -9.61 -5.54 -7.73
CA TRP A 74 -8.24 -5.04 -7.68
C TRP A 74 -7.19 -6.15 -7.42
N ARG A 75 -7.45 -7.10 -6.49
CA ARG A 75 -6.53 -8.19 -6.16
C ARG A 75 -6.23 -9.10 -7.34
N ALA A 76 -7.27 -9.59 -7.99
CA ALA A 76 -7.13 -10.47 -9.14
C ALA A 76 -6.49 -9.73 -10.33
N ASN A 77 -6.76 -8.42 -10.47
CA ASN A 77 -6.12 -7.58 -11.48
C ASN A 77 -4.63 -7.37 -11.19
N TYR A 78 -4.24 -7.12 -9.92
CA TYR A 78 -2.83 -7.06 -9.51
C TYR A 78 -2.09 -8.35 -9.87
N ARG A 79 -2.63 -9.49 -9.47
CA ARG A 79 -2.04 -10.80 -9.75
C ARG A 79 -1.88 -11.05 -11.24
N ARG A 80 -2.93 -10.83 -12.03
CA ARG A 80 -2.91 -10.98 -13.50
C ARG A 80 -1.85 -10.09 -14.14
N THR A 81 -1.73 -8.85 -13.68
CA THR A 81 -0.75 -7.88 -14.19
C THR A 81 0.67 -8.29 -13.82
N PHE A 82 0.88 -8.73 -12.58
CA PHE A 82 2.16 -9.28 -12.13
C PHE A 82 2.58 -10.53 -12.94
N GLU A 83 1.67 -11.47 -13.17
CA GLU A 83 1.94 -12.69 -13.95
C GLU A 83 2.37 -12.39 -15.39
N ALA A 84 1.97 -11.25 -15.93
CA ALA A 84 2.42 -10.78 -17.24
C ALA A 84 3.81 -10.10 -17.19
N CYS A 85 4.36 -9.76 -16.03
CA CYS A 85 5.68 -9.18 -15.89
C CYS A 85 6.80 -10.20 -16.17
N ARG A 86 7.83 -9.78 -16.93
CA ARG A 86 8.94 -10.66 -17.37
C ARG A 86 10.29 -10.26 -16.77
N GLY A 87 10.39 -9.07 -16.19
CA GLY A 87 11.62 -8.54 -15.61
C GLY A 87 12.11 -9.37 -14.42
N LYS A 88 13.41 -9.29 -14.16
CA LYS A 88 14.02 -9.84 -12.93
C LYS A 88 13.45 -9.15 -11.69
N TYR A 89 13.15 -7.86 -11.83
CA TYR A 89 12.55 -7.03 -10.80
C TYR A 89 11.17 -6.52 -11.22
N VAL A 90 10.31 -6.27 -10.25
CA VAL A 90 9.01 -5.63 -10.44
C VAL A 90 8.93 -4.38 -9.58
N ALA A 91 8.62 -3.25 -10.21
CA ALA A 91 8.22 -2.01 -9.56
C ALA A 91 6.71 -1.85 -9.66
N TYR A 92 6.10 -1.22 -8.65
CA TYR A 92 4.68 -0.91 -8.67
C TYR A 92 4.47 0.59 -8.88
N CYS A 93 3.47 0.93 -9.67
CA CYS A 93 2.97 2.29 -9.84
C CYS A 93 1.51 2.19 -10.29
N ASP A 94 0.57 2.50 -9.42
CA ASP A 94 -0.84 2.43 -9.77
C ASP A 94 -1.23 3.55 -10.76
N GLY A 95 -2.31 3.36 -11.52
CA GLY A 95 -2.70 4.27 -12.60
C GLY A 95 -3.14 5.67 -12.14
N ASP A 96 -3.24 5.90 -10.84
CA ASP A 96 -3.51 7.20 -10.22
C ASP A 96 -2.27 7.83 -9.55
N ASP A 97 -1.14 7.08 -9.44
CA ASP A 97 0.13 7.55 -8.90
C ASP A 97 1.10 7.98 -10.01
N TRP A 98 2.23 8.60 -9.67
CA TRP A 98 3.29 8.89 -10.64
C TRP A 98 4.67 8.98 -9.99
N TRP A 99 5.72 8.86 -10.80
CA TRP A 99 7.09 9.02 -10.37
C TRP A 99 7.62 10.42 -10.66
N SER A 100 8.29 11.02 -9.68
CA SER A 100 8.80 12.38 -9.73
C SER A 100 10.31 12.47 -10.03
N ASP A 101 11.07 11.37 -9.87
CA ASP A 101 12.49 11.30 -10.20
C ASP A 101 12.75 10.31 -11.34
N PRO A 102 13.29 10.74 -12.49
CA PRO A 102 13.58 9.86 -13.61
C PRO A 102 14.68 8.82 -13.33
N ARG A 103 15.43 8.94 -12.25
CA ARG A 103 16.49 7.98 -11.86
C ARG A 103 16.04 6.93 -10.86
N LYS A 104 14.75 6.92 -10.49
CA LYS A 104 14.19 6.00 -9.48
C LYS A 104 14.56 4.55 -9.77
N LEU A 105 14.26 4.06 -10.96
CA LEU A 105 14.51 2.65 -11.30
C LEU A 105 16.00 2.32 -11.36
N GLN A 106 16.85 3.24 -11.86
CA GLN A 106 18.29 3.01 -11.90
C GLN A 106 18.84 2.83 -10.48
N MET A 107 18.56 3.78 -9.57
CA MET A 107 19.05 3.72 -8.18
C MET A 107 18.59 2.46 -7.45
N GLN A 108 17.34 2.06 -7.63
CA GLN A 108 16.76 0.88 -6.97
C GLN A 108 17.32 -0.43 -7.55
N ALA A 109 17.48 -0.53 -8.86
CA ALA A 109 18.06 -1.70 -9.50
C ALA A 109 19.54 -1.87 -9.12
N ASP A 110 20.33 -0.80 -9.13
CA ASP A 110 21.74 -0.85 -8.70
C ASP A 110 21.87 -1.36 -7.26
N LEU A 111 20.98 -0.92 -6.36
CA LEU A 111 20.95 -1.41 -4.99
C LEU A 111 20.65 -2.91 -4.91
N LEU A 112 19.65 -3.40 -5.65
CA LEU A 112 19.27 -4.82 -5.62
C LEU A 112 20.30 -5.70 -6.35
N GLU A 113 21.02 -5.19 -7.36
CA GLU A 113 22.10 -5.90 -8.02
C GLU A 113 23.34 -6.01 -7.12
N SER A 114 23.62 -4.97 -6.32
CA SER A 114 24.78 -4.95 -5.40
C SER A 114 24.58 -5.77 -4.12
N ASP A 115 23.33 -6.07 -3.72
CA ASP A 115 23.00 -6.82 -2.50
C ASP A 115 22.02 -7.96 -2.80
N THR A 116 22.54 -9.17 -3.03
CA THR A 116 21.72 -10.35 -3.31
C THR A 116 20.86 -10.80 -2.13
N SER A 117 21.18 -10.40 -0.91
CA SER A 117 20.37 -10.66 0.29
C SER A 117 19.14 -9.75 0.39
N CYS A 118 19.14 -8.65 -0.37
CA CYS A 118 18.03 -7.71 -0.42
C CYS A 118 16.96 -8.20 -1.39
N GLY A 119 15.77 -8.50 -0.86
CA GLY A 119 14.62 -8.94 -1.67
C GLY A 119 13.83 -7.78 -2.26
N MET A 120 13.84 -6.64 -1.56
CA MET A 120 13.05 -5.47 -1.92
C MET A 120 13.73 -4.19 -1.42
N CYS A 121 13.60 -3.11 -2.17
CA CYS A 121 13.93 -1.78 -1.69
C CYS A 121 12.79 -0.79 -1.96
N TYR A 122 12.78 0.31 -1.23
CA TYR A 122 11.82 1.39 -1.45
C TYR A 122 12.47 2.75 -1.21
N THR A 123 11.90 3.77 -1.82
CA THR A 123 12.25 5.18 -1.66
C THR A 123 11.17 5.91 -0.84
N ARG A 124 11.33 7.20 -0.61
CA ARG A 124 10.24 8.03 -0.10
C ARG A 124 9.24 8.36 -1.20
N ALA A 125 8.00 8.60 -0.78
CA ALA A 125 6.97 9.19 -1.61
C ALA A 125 6.55 10.56 -1.05
N SER A 126 5.87 11.35 -1.87
CA SER A 126 5.06 12.48 -1.42
C SER A 126 3.58 12.12 -1.54
N ASN A 127 2.74 12.71 -0.71
CA ASN A 127 1.29 12.62 -0.81
C ASN A 127 0.77 13.85 -1.56
N TYR A 128 0.04 13.63 -2.65
CA TYR A 128 -0.65 14.69 -3.38
C TYR A 128 -2.15 14.60 -3.10
N TYR A 129 -2.72 15.60 -2.47
CA TYR A 129 -4.13 15.66 -2.14
C TYR A 129 -4.93 16.26 -3.29
N GLN A 130 -5.66 15.43 -4.02
CA GLN A 130 -6.38 15.83 -5.23
C GLN A 130 -7.41 16.95 -5.01
N ASN A 131 -8.03 17.00 -3.83
CA ASN A 131 -9.05 18.00 -3.49
C ASN A 131 -8.49 19.39 -3.15
N THR A 132 -7.23 19.49 -2.77
CA THR A 132 -6.58 20.75 -2.36
C THR A 132 -5.42 21.16 -3.25
N GLY A 133 -4.88 20.24 -4.06
CA GLY A 133 -3.66 20.44 -4.83
C GLY A 133 -2.37 20.50 -3.99
N LEU A 134 -2.46 20.25 -2.68
CA LEU A 134 -1.30 20.27 -1.80
C LEU A 134 -0.45 19.01 -1.98
N THR A 135 0.86 19.19 -1.92
CA THR A 135 1.83 18.09 -1.88
C THR A 135 2.60 18.15 -0.57
N GLU A 136 2.61 17.05 0.15
CA GLU A 136 3.32 16.91 1.42
C GLU A 136 4.23 15.68 1.35
N PRO A 137 5.43 15.70 1.97
CA PRO A 137 6.20 14.48 2.15
C PRO A 137 5.37 13.41 2.88
N ASP A 138 5.69 12.15 2.63
CA ASP A 138 5.13 11.04 3.39
C ASP A 138 5.65 11.04 4.85
N HIS A 139 5.59 9.90 5.52
CA HIS A 139 6.02 9.77 6.91
C HIS A 139 7.51 10.14 7.09
N GLU A 140 7.86 10.69 8.24
CA GLU A 140 9.25 10.93 8.63
C GLU A 140 9.98 9.63 8.99
N GLU A 141 9.26 8.64 9.52
CA GLU A 141 9.82 7.35 9.91
C GLU A 141 9.63 6.31 8.81
N HIS A 142 10.71 5.59 8.50
CA HIS A 142 10.76 4.53 7.49
C HIS A 142 11.32 3.25 8.10
N PHE A 143 10.55 2.17 8.04
CA PHE A 143 10.91 0.89 8.65
C PHE A 143 11.22 -0.16 7.60
N THR A 144 12.24 -0.96 7.89
CA THR A 144 12.67 -2.09 7.06
C THR A 144 12.62 -3.41 7.82
N ASP A 145 12.41 -3.34 9.13
CA ASP A 145 12.36 -4.52 10.00
C ASP A 145 10.93 -4.99 10.24
N PHE A 146 10.80 -6.30 10.35
CA PHE A 146 9.52 -6.99 10.50
C PHE A 146 8.72 -6.51 11.72
N ASP A 147 9.37 -6.39 12.88
CA ASP A 147 8.68 -6.07 14.13
C ASP A 147 8.08 -4.65 14.16
N ARG A 148 8.72 -3.69 13.49
CA ARG A 148 8.19 -2.33 13.36
C ARG A 148 7.10 -2.26 12.31
N LEU A 149 7.29 -2.92 11.16
CA LEU A 149 6.30 -2.96 10.08
C LEU A 149 4.98 -3.61 10.53
N LEU A 150 5.01 -4.63 11.40
CA LEU A 150 3.80 -5.21 12.02
C LEU A 150 2.95 -4.17 12.76
N CYS A 151 3.57 -3.14 13.31
CA CYS A 151 2.86 -2.11 14.06
C CYS A 151 2.50 -0.88 13.21
N ARG A 152 3.29 -0.59 12.17
CA ARG A 152 3.10 0.58 11.30
C ARG A 152 3.76 0.36 9.95
N LEU A 153 2.92 0.19 8.94
CA LEU A 153 3.38 0.16 7.56
C LEU A 153 3.74 1.58 7.09
N THR A 154 4.96 1.73 6.59
CA THR A 154 5.51 3.01 6.13
C THR A 154 5.97 2.96 4.68
N ILE A 155 5.63 1.90 3.95
CA ILE A 155 6.06 1.65 2.58
C ILE A 155 4.93 2.02 1.64
N ALA A 156 5.14 3.03 0.81
CA ALA A 156 4.23 3.38 -0.28
C ALA A 156 4.44 2.44 -1.47
N ASN A 157 3.36 1.85 -1.99
CA ASN A 157 3.41 0.88 -3.09
C ASN A 157 4.17 1.44 -4.31
N CYS A 158 3.84 2.65 -4.75
CA CYS A 158 4.46 3.31 -5.90
C CYS A 158 5.97 3.62 -5.74
N ALA A 159 6.51 3.50 -4.52
CA ALA A 159 7.91 3.75 -4.23
C ALA A 159 8.80 2.49 -4.23
N THR A 160 8.24 1.31 -4.52
CA THR A 160 8.93 0.02 -4.34
C THR A 160 9.58 -0.55 -5.61
N LEU A 161 10.58 -1.41 -5.42
CA LEU A 161 11.15 -2.35 -6.39
C LEU A 161 11.50 -3.64 -5.67
N ALA A 162 11.04 -4.79 -6.19
CA ALA A 162 11.21 -6.09 -5.56
C ALA A 162 11.65 -7.17 -6.55
N ARG A 163 12.27 -8.24 -6.07
CA ARG A 163 12.64 -9.42 -6.86
C ARG A 163 11.38 -10.17 -7.27
N ARG A 164 11.19 -10.39 -8.57
CA ARG A 164 10.00 -11.07 -9.13
C ARG A 164 9.82 -12.49 -8.62
N ASP A 165 10.90 -13.25 -8.47
CA ASP A 165 10.87 -14.62 -7.93
C ASP A 165 10.37 -14.68 -6.50
N LEU A 166 10.73 -13.68 -5.65
CA LEU A 166 10.23 -13.58 -4.29
C LEU A 166 8.75 -13.17 -4.26
N ILE A 167 8.29 -12.31 -5.18
CA ILE A 167 6.86 -11.99 -5.29
C ILE A 167 6.06 -13.25 -5.69
N ALA A 168 6.58 -14.04 -6.66
CA ALA A 168 5.94 -15.30 -7.05
C ALA A 168 5.87 -16.29 -5.86
N ARG A 169 6.93 -16.36 -5.07
CA ARG A 169 6.99 -17.16 -3.85
C ARG A 169 6.00 -16.66 -2.78
N TYR A 170 5.86 -15.35 -2.60
CA TYR A 170 4.83 -14.76 -1.73
C TYR A 170 3.42 -15.23 -2.11
N TYR A 171 3.05 -15.15 -3.39
CA TYR A 171 1.74 -15.62 -3.85
C TYR A 171 1.52 -17.12 -3.62
N ALA A 172 2.57 -17.93 -3.74
CA ALA A 172 2.49 -19.38 -3.51
C ALA A 172 2.37 -19.74 -2.00
N GLU A 173 3.06 -19.02 -1.12
CA GLU A 173 3.12 -19.32 0.31
C GLU A 173 2.03 -18.67 1.15
N VAL A 174 1.70 -17.41 0.84
CA VAL A 174 0.73 -16.60 1.62
C VAL A 174 -0.69 -16.78 1.11
N ARG A 175 -0.85 -16.93 -0.21
CA ARG A 175 -2.15 -17.08 -0.89
C ARG A 175 -3.15 -16.01 -0.49
N PRO A 176 -2.88 -14.73 -0.79
CA PRO A 176 -3.74 -13.63 -0.37
C PRO A 176 -5.19 -13.76 -0.87
N ASP A 177 -5.42 -14.52 -1.96
CA ASP A 177 -6.75 -14.80 -2.48
C ASP A 177 -7.62 -15.62 -1.51
N GLU A 178 -7.04 -16.38 -0.58
CA GLU A 178 -7.72 -17.13 0.47
C GLU A 178 -8.13 -16.25 1.67
N HIS A 179 -7.77 -14.95 1.62
CA HIS A 179 -8.02 -13.97 2.68
C HIS A 179 -8.89 -12.80 2.19
N PRO A 180 -10.18 -13.02 1.91
CA PRO A 180 -11.07 -11.96 1.42
C PRO A 180 -11.27 -10.81 2.41
N GLU A 181 -11.01 -11.05 3.71
CA GLU A 181 -11.06 -10.05 4.77
C GLU A 181 -9.91 -9.04 4.73
N TRP A 182 -8.84 -9.32 4.00
CA TRP A 182 -7.73 -8.39 3.83
C TRP A 182 -8.08 -7.33 2.79
N LEU A 183 -8.14 -6.08 3.22
CA LEU A 183 -8.54 -4.94 2.38
C LEU A 183 -7.37 -4.26 1.65
N THR A 184 -6.22 -4.92 1.60
CA THR A 184 -5.02 -4.44 0.90
C THR A 184 -4.12 -5.62 0.53
N ASP A 185 -3.34 -5.51 -0.55
CA ASP A 185 -2.37 -6.52 -0.99
C ASP A 185 -0.92 -6.11 -0.75
N ASP A 186 -0.65 -4.83 -0.61
CA ASP A 186 0.69 -4.30 -0.37
C ASP A 186 1.17 -4.64 1.06
N ALA A 187 0.33 -4.45 2.06
CA ALA A 187 0.65 -4.71 3.45
C ALA A 187 1.14 -6.15 3.72
N PRO A 188 0.40 -7.21 3.34
CA PRO A 188 0.84 -8.58 3.55
C PRO A 188 2.11 -8.91 2.75
N MET A 189 2.27 -8.35 1.55
CA MET A 189 3.47 -8.54 0.74
C MET A 189 4.70 -7.96 1.44
N TRP A 190 4.62 -6.72 1.93
CA TRP A 190 5.76 -6.09 2.62
C TRP A 190 6.14 -6.78 3.92
N LEU A 191 5.15 -7.27 4.68
CA LEU A 191 5.41 -8.06 5.89
C LEU A 191 6.08 -9.40 5.55
N TRP A 192 5.68 -10.06 4.45
CA TRP A 192 6.34 -11.28 4.01
C TRP A 192 7.79 -11.02 3.58
N PHE A 193 8.04 -9.95 2.81
CA PHE A 193 9.40 -9.57 2.44
C PHE A 193 10.27 -9.29 3.68
N ALA A 194 9.74 -8.57 4.67
CA ALA A 194 10.46 -8.28 5.91
C ALA A 194 10.74 -9.54 6.76
N ALA A 195 9.88 -10.57 6.66
CA ALA A 195 10.07 -11.85 7.37
C ALA A 195 11.05 -12.79 6.65
N CYS A 196 11.11 -12.75 5.31
CA CYS A 196 11.81 -13.75 4.49
C CYS A 196 13.05 -13.21 3.77
N SER A 197 13.28 -11.90 3.75
CA SER A 197 14.41 -11.25 3.08
C SER A 197 14.82 -9.97 3.78
N ARG A 198 15.84 -9.29 3.24
CA ARG A 198 16.16 -7.92 3.68
C ARG A 198 15.38 -6.91 2.86
N ILE A 199 14.88 -5.86 3.52
CA ILE A 199 14.34 -4.66 2.90
C ILE A 199 15.35 -3.53 3.06
N ARG A 200 15.58 -2.73 2.02
CA ARG A 200 16.44 -1.55 2.06
C ARG A 200 15.63 -0.30 1.76
N TYR A 201 15.98 0.77 2.44
CA TYR A 201 15.39 2.09 2.28
C TYR A 201 16.38 3.07 1.68
N LEU A 202 15.95 3.83 0.68
CA LEU A 202 16.68 4.93 0.05
C LEU A 202 16.00 6.26 0.45
N PRO A 203 16.68 7.17 1.15
CA PRO A 203 16.09 8.38 1.71
C PRO A 203 15.92 9.51 0.66
N VAL A 204 15.38 9.17 -0.51
CA VAL A 204 15.12 10.10 -1.62
C VAL A 204 13.65 10.03 -2.02
N ILE A 205 13.02 11.16 -2.31
CA ILE A 205 11.64 11.23 -2.81
C ILE A 205 11.68 10.98 -4.31
N THR A 206 11.00 9.92 -4.77
CA THR A 206 10.98 9.55 -6.18
C THR A 206 9.60 9.25 -6.74
N ALA A 207 8.60 9.21 -5.88
CA ALA A 207 7.23 8.88 -6.24
C ALA A 207 6.23 9.81 -5.56
N VAL A 208 5.06 9.93 -6.13
CA VAL A 208 3.94 10.70 -5.57
C VAL A 208 2.72 9.79 -5.52
N HIS A 209 2.20 9.62 -4.32
CA HIS A 209 0.96 8.89 -4.06
C HIS A 209 -0.21 9.89 -4.09
N ARG A 210 -1.13 9.69 -5.00
CA ARG A 210 -2.34 10.51 -5.11
C ARG A 210 -3.37 10.11 -4.06
N ARG A 211 -3.79 11.09 -3.27
CA ARG A 211 -4.82 10.92 -2.24
C ARG A 211 -6.18 11.30 -2.81
N LEU A 212 -6.96 10.28 -3.17
CA LEU A 212 -8.33 10.44 -3.66
C LEU A 212 -9.32 10.30 -2.50
N PRO A 213 -10.40 11.11 -2.44
CA PRO A 213 -11.40 11.03 -1.37
C PRO A 213 -12.09 9.67 -1.26
N GLN A 214 -12.21 8.95 -2.39
CA GLN A 214 -12.85 7.64 -2.50
C GLN A 214 -11.90 6.45 -2.27
N SER A 215 -10.60 6.68 -2.08
CA SER A 215 -9.65 5.57 -1.88
C SER A 215 -9.96 4.78 -0.61
N VAL A 216 -9.74 3.48 -0.62
CA VAL A 216 -10.05 2.57 0.50
C VAL A 216 -9.24 2.96 1.75
N SER A 217 -7.95 3.22 1.58
CA SER A 217 -7.02 3.54 2.68
C SER A 217 -7.25 4.91 3.32
N HIS A 218 -7.87 5.85 2.60
CA HIS A 218 -8.05 7.26 3.01
C HIS A 218 -9.49 7.75 2.94
N SER A 219 -10.46 6.81 3.00
CA SER A 219 -11.88 7.14 2.98
C SER A 219 -12.22 8.23 4.01
N THR A 220 -13.02 9.19 3.61
CA THR A 220 -13.59 10.20 4.52
C THR A 220 -14.63 9.58 5.46
N GLU A 221 -15.19 8.41 5.12
CA GLU A 221 -16.15 7.67 5.94
C GLU A 221 -15.43 6.91 7.06
N TYR A 222 -15.65 7.33 8.32
CA TYR A 222 -14.97 6.72 9.47
C TYR A 222 -15.23 5.22 9.66
N PRO A 223 -16.39 4.63 9.32
CA PRO A 223 -16.57 3.19 9.43
C PRO A 223 -15.65 2.40 8.48
N ARG A 224 -15.46 2.90 7.25
CA ARG A 224 -14.53 2.30 6.28
C ARG A 224 -13.08 2.41 6.76
N ARG A 225 -12.70 3.55 7.35
CA ARG A 225 -11.37 3.72 7.96
C ARG A 225 -11.11 2.74 9.09
N ILE A 226 -12.11 2.48 9.94
CA ILE A 226 -12.01 1.50 11.03
C ILE A 226 -11.88 0.08 10.45
N ALA A 227 -12.70 -0.27 9.45
CA ALA A 227 -12.62 -1.57 8.79
C ALA A 227 -11.24 -1.80 8.15
N PHE A 228 -10.68 -0.78 7.49
CA PHE A 228 -9.33 -0.85 6.94
C PHE A 228 -8.25 -1.03 8.02
N CYS A 229 -8.34 -0.28 9.14
CA CYS A 229 -7.43 -0.46 10.28
C CYS A 229 -7.57 -1.86 10.91
N ASP A 230 -8.79 -2.39 10.98
CA ASP A 230 -9.05 -3.74 11.49
C ASP A 230 -8.43 -4.80 10.57
N SER A 231 -8.59 -4.65 9.26
CA SER A 231 -7.95 -5.52 8.27
C SER A 231 -6.43 -5.51 8.37
N LEU A 232 -5.80 -4.32 8.43
CA LEU A 232 -4.34 -4.22 8.61
C LEU A 232 -3.83 -4.96 9.84
N MET A 233 -4.64 -5.02 10.91
CA MET A 233 -4.23 -5.75 12.09
C MET A 233 -4.45 -7.24 12.00
N ASP A 234 -5.52 -7.67 11.38
CA ASP A 234 -5.72 -9.09 11.15
C ASP A 234 -4.54 -9.63 10.32
N ILE A 235 -4.11 -8.88 9.30
CA ILE A 235 -2.87 -9.14 8.57
C ILE A 235 -1.66 -9.21 9.52
N SER A 236 -1.45 -8.17 10.33
CA SER A 236 -0.30 -8.12 11.24
C SER A 236 -0.30 -9.25 12.27
N LEU A 237 -1.46 -9.61 12.81
CA LEU A 237 -1.59 -10.72 13.75
C LEU A 237 -1.33 -12.08 13.09
N TRP A 238 -1.79 -12.25 11.84
CA TRP A 238 -1.54 -13.47 11.07
C TRP A 238 -0.03 -13.64 10.82
N PHE A 239 0.67 -12.56 10.39
CA PHE A 239 2.11 -12.60 10.16
C PHE A 239 2.91 -12.77 11.45
N ASP A 240 2.53 -12.11 12.56
CA ASP A 240 3.18 -12.30 13.87
C ASP A 240 3.02 -13.74 14.38
N ALA A 241 1.87 -14.36 14.13
CA ALA A 241 1.65 -15.76 14.52
C ALA A 241 2.52 -16.73 13.70
N ARG A 242 2.74 -16.45 12.41
CA ARG A 242 3.44 -17.35 11.49
C ARG A 242 4.96 -17.14 11.51
N TYR A 243 5.42 -15.90 11.60
CA TYR A 243 6.84 -15.53 11.47
C TYR A 243 7.42 -14.87 12.72
N GLY A 244 6.60 -14.31 13.61
CA GLY A 244 7.01 -13.57 14.80
C GLY A 244 6.88 -14.34 16.12
N ALA A 245 6.48 -15.61 16.09
CA ALA A 245 6.22 -16.42 17.30
C ALA A 245 5.25 -15.74 18.30
N ARG A 246 4.35 -14.89 17.81
CA ARG A 246 3.35 -14.11 18.56
C ARG A 246 3.93 -13.10 19.55
N ARG A 247 5.21 -12.77 19.45
CA ARG A 247 5.90 -11.86 20.38
C ARG A 247 5.43 -10.40 20.29
N ASN A 248 4.88 -10.00 19.15
CA ASN A 248 4.40 -8.64 18.93
C ASN A 248 2.90 -8.45 19.20
N ARG A 249 2.17 -9.52 19.53
CA ARG A 249 0.70 -9.51 19.67
C ARG A 249 0.19 -8.31 20.50
N PHE A 250 0.78 -8.03 21.66
CA PHE A 250 0.36 -6.90 22.49
C PHE A 250 0.59 -5.55 21.82
N ARG A 251 1.75 -5.35 21.17
CA ARG A 251 2.09 -4.10 20.49
C ARG A 251 1.13 -3.83 19.31
N ILE A 252 0.82 -4.87 18.53
CA ILE A 252 -0.13 -4.81 17.42
C ILE A 252 -1.51 -4.42 17.95
N LEU A 253 -2.04 -5.14 18.95
CA LEU A 253 -3.36 -4.87 19.52
C LEU A 253 -3.46 -3.48 20.14
N ARG A 254 -2.41 -3.04 20.84
CA ARG A 254 -2.34 -1.69 21.40
C ARG A 254 -2.39 -0.62 20.32
N ARG A 255 -1.57 -0.75 19.27
CA ARG A 255 -1.52 0.21 18.16
C ARG A 255 -2.87 0.32 17.47
N ARG A 256 -3.53 -0.78 17.20
CA ARG A 256 -4.83 -0.83 16.57
C ARG A 256 -5.92 -0.19 17.42
N SER A 257 -6.00 -0.59 18.67
CA SER A 257 -6.97 0.00 19.59
C SER A 257 -6.80 1.52 19.64
N SER A 258 -5.56 2.00 19.77
CA SER A 258 -5.25 3.45 19.74
C SER A 258 -5.76 4.13 18.48
N VAL A 259 -5.53 3.58 17.29
CA VAL A 259 -5.96 4.20 16.02
C VAL A 259 -7.48 4.18 15.90
N ALA A 260 -8.12 3.04 16.17
CA ALA A 260 -9.58 2.93 16.10
C ALA A 260 -10.28 3.85 17.10
N LEU A 261 -9.81 3.89 18.34
CA LEU A 261 -10.36 4.78 19.38
C LEU A 261 -10.13 6.26 19.04
N TRP A 262 -8.98 6.60 18.45
CA TRP A 262 -8.72 7.95 17.96
C TRP A 262 -9.73 8.34 16.86
N VAL A 263 -9.97 7.50 15.87
CA VAL A 263 -10.97 7.75 14.82
C VAL A 263 -12.37 7.92 15.43
N LEU A 264 -12.78 7.04 16.35
CA LEU A 264 -14.07 7.11 17.03
C LEU A 264 -14.17 8.32 17.96
N SER A 265 -13.08 8.80 18.53
CA SER A 265 -13.09 9.98 19.40
C SER A 265 -13.56 11.24 18.67
N TRP A 266 -13.26 11.35 17.36
CA TRP A 266 -13.63 12.50 16.53
C TRP A 266 -14.96 12.30 15.79
N ASN A 267 -15.26 11.10 15.32
CA ASN A 267 -16.33 10.86 14.36
C ASN A 267 -17.51 10.04 14.94
N GLY A 268 -17.23 9.07 15.83
CA GLY A 268 -18.23 8.14 16.34
C GLY A 268 -19.04 8.68 17.53
N SER A 269 -20.01 7.91 18.01
CA SER A 269 -20.73 8.14 19.28
C SER A 269 -19.91 7.66 20.48
N VAL A 270 -20.33 8.06 21.70
CA VAL A 270 -19.73 7.52 22.93
C VAL A 270 -20.02 6.02 23.08
N GLY A 271 -21.22 5.59 22.63
CA GLY A 271 -21.59 4.17 22.67
C GLY A 271 -20.67 3.31 21.80
N GLU A 272 -20.40 3.73 20.56
CA GLU A 272 -19.47 3.05 19.65
C GLU A 272 -18.04 3.01 20.21
N TYR A 273 -17.58 4.12 20.79
CA TYR A 273 -16.28 4.17 21.45
C TYR A 273 -16.17 3.15 22.59
N LEU A 274 -17.14 3.10 23.48
CA LEU A 274 -17.16 2.17 24.61
C LEU A 274 -17.33 0.73 24.18
N ALA A 275 -18.15 0.46 23.16
CA ALA A 275 -18.31 -0.87 22.59
C ALA A 275 -16.97 -1.37 22.00
N ARG A 276 -16.28 -0.52 21.24
CA ARG A 276 -14.95 -0.84 20.70
C ARG A 276 -13.95 -1.11 21.80
N TRP A 277 -13.84 -0.22 22.78
CA TRP A 277 -12.90 -0.36 23.88
C TRP A 277 -13.13 -1.66 24.67
N ARG A 278 -14.39 -1.97 25.01
CA ARG A 278 -14.74 -3.24 25.70
C ARG A 278 -14.32 -4.45 24.88
N ARG A 279 -14.57 -4.46 23.58
CA ARG A 279 -14.15 -5.53 22.68
C ARG A 279 -12.62 -5.70 22.68
N ASP A 280 -11.88 -4.60 22.56
CA ASP A 280 -10.42 -4.64 22.50
C ASP A 280 -9.82 -5.09 23.84
N VAL A 281 -10.35 -4.64 24.99
CA VAL A 281 -9.95 -5.09 26.32
C VAL A 281 -10.28 -6.56 26.56
N ALA A 282 -11.44 -7.05 26.09
CA ALA A 282 -11.78 -8.48 26.16
C ALA A 282 -10.78 -9.34 25.37
N ALA A 283 -10.34 -8.88 24.21
CA ALA A 283 -9.34 -9.56 23.38
C ALA A 283 -7.92 -9.48 23.98
N CYS A 284 -7.62 -8.41 24.73
CA CYS A 284 -6.34 -8.18 25.40
C CYS A 284 -6.51 -7.36 26.68
N PRO A 285 -6.68 -7.99 27.88
CA PRO A 285 -6.93 -7.28 29.14
C PRO A 285 -5.86 -6.26 29.52
N ARG A 286 -4.61 -6.44 29.09
CA ARG A 286 -3.53 -5.46 29.31
C ARG A 286 -3.82 -4.07 28.73
N LEU A 287 -4.74 -3.95 27.75
CA LEU A 287 -5.15 -2.67 27.18
C LEU A 287 -5.89 -1.79 28.18
N LEU A 288 -6.46 -2.35 29.24
CA LEU A 288 -7.10 -1.60 30.32
C LEU A 288 -6.13 -0.59 30.97
N PHE A 289 -4.85 -0.94 31.04
CA PHE A 289 -3.81 -0.13 31.64
C PHE A 289 -3.11 0.82 30.66
N CYS A 290 -3.56 0.87 29.41
CA CYS A 290 -2.99 1.76 28.40
C CYS A 290 -3.69 3.15 28.46
N PRO A 291 -2.93 4.25 28.60
CA PRO A 291 -3.47 5.60 28.79
C PRO A 291 -4.31 6.08 27.60
N GLU A 292 -4.07 5.54 26.42
CA GLU A 292 -4.77 5.94 25.18
C GLU A 292 -6.28 5.68 25.25
N GLY A 293 -6.72 4.58 25.88
CA GLY A 293 -8.14 4.24 26.02
C GLY A 293 -8.91 5.24 26.89
N CYS A 294 -8.38 5.56 28.07
CA CYS A 294 -9.03 6.47 29.02
C CYS A 294 -8.88 7.94 28.60
N GLY A 295 -7.68 8.35 28.15
CA GLY A 295 -7.39 9.74 27.80
C GLY A 295 -8.20 10.26 26.61
N LEU A 296 -8.42 9.45 25.60
CA LEU A 296 -9.27 9.81 24.44
C LEU A 296 -10.75 9.88 24.81
N LEU A 297 -11.23 9.04 25.72
CA LEU A 297 -12.62 9.10 26.21
C LEU A 297 -12.90 10.40 26.97
N VAL A 298 -11.98 10.79 27.87
CA VAL A 298 -12.08 12.05 28.61
C VAL A 298 -12.12 13.24 27.64
N LYS A 299 -11.22 13.29 26.66
CA LYS A 299 -11.25 14.31 25.61
C LYS A 299 -12.58 14.34 24.87
N LYS A 300 -13.12 13.19 24.46
CA LYS A 300 -14.40 13.10 23.75
C LYS A 300 -15.55 13.65 24.56
N ILE A 301 -15.64 13.35 25.85
CA ILE A 301 -16.69 13.84 26.74
C ILE A 301 -16.58 15.35 26.92
N LEU A 302 -15.37 15.88 27.14
CA LEU A 302 -15.12 17.31 27.31
C LEU A 302 -15.42 18.14 26.05
N PHE A 303 -15.04 17.63 24.85
CA PHE A 303 -15.31 18.31 23.58
C PHE A 303 -16.80 18.33 23.22
N ARG A 304 -17.57 17.27 23.55
CA ARG A 304 -19.02 17.28 23.36
C ARG A 304 -19.70 18.38 24.19
N ARG A 305 -19.26 18.60 25.45
CA ARG A 305 -19.79 19.66 26.29
C ARG A 305 -19.53 21.07 25.74
N LYS A 306 -18.43 21.27 24.99
CA LYS A 306 -18.15 22.55 24.32
C LYS A 306 -19.05 22.81 23.09
N LYS A 307 -19.35 21.78 22.28
CA LYS A 307 -20.24 21.90 21.10
C LYS A 307 -21.71 22.07 21.45
N GLN A 308 -22.16 21.72 22.67
CA GLN A 308 -23.51 21.92 23.14
C GLN A 308 -23.70 23.27 23.85
N ARG A 309 -22.62 24.05 24.04
CA ARG A 309 -22.65 25.36 24.67
C ARG A 309 -22.36 26.52 23.70
N LEU A 310 -22.20 26.23 22.40
CA LEU A 310 -22.14 27.15 21.27
C LEU A 310 -23.32 26.87 20.32
#